data_1de23e4f51fa4a9264ef64e97f42a190
#
_entry.id   1de23e4f51fa4a9264ef64e97f42a190
#
_cell.length_a   1.000
_cell.length_b   1.000
_cell.length_c   1.000
_cell.angle_alpha   90.00
_cell.angle_beta   90.00
_cell.angle_gamma   90.00
#
_symmetry.space_group_name_H-M   'P 1'
#
loop_
_entity.id
_entity.type
_entity.pdbx_description
1 polymer ?
#
loop_
_entity_poly.entity_id
_entity_poly.type
_entity_poly.pdbx_seq_one_letter_code
_entity_poly.pdbx_strand_id
1 'polypeptide(L)'
;KQCLVGSEMCIRDRNISKWRRPAPNTIPWDAKAAGLYMICTLSKHEAEQQGYSESLMLDFEGNVAEGTSANIFFKDKNNELHTPTPDSFLNGITRQAVIELAKSKNIKVHERKISPDELGNFDGCFLTGTAAEITPVASIADHKYKICDVILGLSKSFDQLVRQKKAA
;
A
#
# COMPACT_ATOMS: atom_id res chain seq x y z
N LYS A 1 16.85 10.64 4.22
CA LYS A 1 16.21 11.72 5.00
C LYS A 1 15.21 11.07 5.94
N GLN A 2 15.46 11.12 7.25
CA GLN A 2 14.49 10.76 8.27
C GLN A 2 13.28 11.70 8.12
N CYS A 3 12.08 11.12 7.99
CA CYS A 3 10.85 11.88 8.18
C CYS A 3 10.78 12.33 9.64
N LEU A 4 11.09 13.59 9.88
CA LEU A 4 10.81 14.22 11.16
C LEU A 4 9.29 14.32 11.31
N VAL A 5 8.79 13.82 12.42
CA VAL A 5 7.40 13.96 12.88
C VAL A 5 7.15 15.46 13.11
N GLY A 6 6.52 16.10 12.16
CA GLY A 6 6.15 17.52 12.22
C GLY A 6 5.62 17.99 10.87
N SER A 7 4.32 18.01 10.71
CA SER A 7 3.51 18.70 9.68
C SER A 7 3.72 18.41 8.19
N GLU A 8 4.72 17.68 7.77
CA GLU A 8 4.84 17.16 6.39
C GLU A 8 4.91 15.66 6.44
N MET A 9 3.75 14.98 6.45
CA MET A 9 3.68 13.55 6.17
C MET A 9 4.32 13.33 4.79
N CYS A 10 5.24 12.35 4.70
CA CYS A 10 5.92 12.02 3.46
C CYS A 10 4.92 11.63 2.39
N ILE A 11 4.44 12.63 1.66
CA ILE A 11 3.61 12.48 0.48
C ILE A 11 4.54 11.97 -0.61
N ARG A 12 4.27 10.77 -1.11
CA ARG A 12 5.12 10.13 -2.11
C ARG A 12 4.31 9.88 -3.37
N ASP A 13 4.85 10.35 -4.50
CA ASP A 13 4.28 10.11 -5.81
C ASP A 13 4.80 8.79 -6.38
N ARG A 14 3.94 8.10 -7.14
CA ARG A 14 4.24 6.81 -7.75
C ARG A 14 3.90 6.80 -9.23
N ASN A 15 4.72 6.11 -10.01
CA ASN A 15 4.33 5.68 -11.35
C ASN A 15 3.68 4.28 -11.29
N ILE A 16 3.22 3.79 -12.43
CA ILE A 16 2.83 2.38 -12.59
C ILE A 16 4.01 1.66 -13.22
N SER A 17 4.47 0.58 -12.57
CA SER A 17 5.60 -0.22 -13.06
C SER A 17 5.24 -0.96 -14.35
N LYS A 18 6.20 -1.06 -15.25
CA LYS A 18 6.12 -1.99 -16.40
C LYS A 18 6.30 -3.45 -15.99
N TRP A 19 6.99 -3.69 -14.86
CA TRP A 19 7.20 -5.01 -14.30
C TRP A 19 5.97 -5.45 -13.51
N ARG A 20 5.59 -6.72 -13.62
CA ARG A 20 4.43 -7.28 -12.94
C ARG A 20 4.82 -8.28 -11.88
N ARG A 21 4.00 -8.43 -10.85
CA ARG A 21 4.13 -9.57 -9.95
C ARG A 21 3.88 -10.86 -10.73
N PRO A 22 4.69 -11.91 -10.48
CA PRO A 22 4.59 -13.16 -11.23
C PRO A 22 3.31 -13.93 -10.91
N ALA A 23 2.91 -14.80 -11.83
CA ALA A 23 1.77 -15.67 -11.64
C ALA A 23 1.98 -16.63 -10.47
N PRO A 24 0.95 -16.97 -9.69
CA PRO A 24 1.07 -17.80 -8.49
C PRO A 24 1.61 -19.21 -8.73
N ASN A 25 1.47 -19.71 -9.96
CA ASN A 25 1.97 -21.04 -10.36
C ASN A 25 3.41 -21.04 -10.87
N THR A 26 4.11 -19.88 -10.84
CA THR A 26 5.48 -19.77 -11.34
C THR A 26 6.52 -19.65 -10.23
N ILE A 27 6.13 -19.13 -9.08
CA ILE A 27 6.99 -18.93 -7.90
C ILE A 27 6.17 -19.07 -6.61
N PRO A 28 6.80 -19.33 -5.45
CA PRO A 28 6.13 -19.31 -4.15
C PRO A 28 5.86 -17.85 -3.72
N TRP A 29 4.84 -17.24 -4.30
CA TRP A 29 4.51 -15.81 -4.15
C TRP A 29 4.24 -15.35 -2.70
N ASP A 30 3.83 -16.26 -1.85
CA ASP A 30 3.54 -16.06 -0.42
C ASP A 30 4.79 -16.18 0.48
N ALA A 31 5.93 -16.59 -0.10
CA ALA A 31 7.19 -16.62 0.61
C ALA A 31 7.89 -15.26 0.61
N LYS A 32 8.38 -14.82 1.78
CA LYS A 32 9.18 -13.59 1.90
C LYS A 32 10.66 -13.89 1.58
N ALA A 33 10.93 -14.36 0.37
CA ALA A 33 12.25 -14.75 -0.10
C ALA A 33 12.93 -13.64 -0.90
N ALA A 34 14.23 -13.42 -0.70
CA ALA A 34 14.98 -12.32 -1.34
C ALA A 34 14.88 -12.34 -2.88
N GLY A 35 14.89 -13.52 -3.51
CA GLY A 35 14.78 -13.65 -4.96
C GLY A 35 13.48 -13.11 -5.56
N LEU A 36 12.41 -12.99 -4.75
CA LEU A 36 11.11 -12.46 -5.21
C LEU A 36 11.05 -10.94 -5.24
N TYR A 37 12.04 -10.26 -4.64
CA TYR A 37 12.11 -8.81 -4.57
C TYR A 37 12.94 -8.17 -5.68
N MET A 38 13.58 -8.97 -6.54
CA MET A 38 14.42 -8.44 -7.63
C MET A 38 13.59 -7.52 -8.55
N ILE A 39 12.42 -7.95 -9.00
CA ILE A 39 11.55 -7.12 -9.85
C ILE A 39 11.03 -5.88 -9.14
N CYS A 40 10.81 -5.95 -7.83
CA CYS A 40 10.43 -4.81 -7.01
C CYS A 40 11.56 -3.78 -6.95
N THR A 41 12.82 -4.24 -6.79
CA THR A 41 14.01 -3.38 -6.79
C THR A 41 14.20 -2.71 -8.14
N LEU A 42 14.07 -3.45 -9.24
CA LEU A 42 14.14 -2.89 -10.60
C LEU A 42 13.05 -1.83 -10.81
N SER A 43 11.81 -2.12 -10.42
CA SER A 43 10.68 -1.18 -10.52
C SER A 43 10.94 0.09 -9.73
N LYS A 44 11.47 -0.03 -8.52
CA LYS A 44 11.78 1.11 -7.67
C LYS A 44 12.87 1.99 -8.26
N HIS A 45 13.98 1.41 -8.70
CA HIS A 45 15.09 2.17 -9.32
C HIS A 45 14.62 2.89 -10.58
N GLU A 46 13.80 2.26 -11.41
CA GLU A 46 13.24 2.90 -12.60
C GLU A 46 12.30 4.07 -12.23
N ALA A 47 11.48 3.93 -11.21
CA ALA A 47 10.65 5.02 -10.70
C ALA A 47 11.49 6.19 -10.19
N GLU A 48 12.55 5.90 -9.43
CA GLU A 48 13.47 6.93 -8.91
C GLU A 48 14.19 7.69 -10.04
N GLN A 49 14.59 7.01 -11.12
CA GLN A 49 15.16 7.65 -12.30
C GLN A 49 14.17 8.58 -13.02
N GLN A 50 12.86 8.30 -12.91
CA GLN A 50 11.79 9.13 -13.47
C GLN A 50 11.31 10.22 -12.48
N GLY A 51 11.91 10.34 -11.29
CA GLY A 51 11.57 11.34 -10.28
C GLY A 51 10.48 10.92 -9.31
N TYR A 52 9.98 9.68 -9.39
CA TYR A 52 9.01 9.12 -8.44
C TYR A 52 9.70 8.50 -7.22
N SER A 53 8.99 8.42 -6.11
CA SER A 53 9.54 7.80 -4.90
C SER A 53 9.48 6.27 -4.92
N GLU A 54 8.53 5.70 -5.66
CA GLU A 54 8.25 4.27 -5.73
C GLU A 54 7.34 3.96 -6.94
N SER A 55 7.10 2.68 -7.24
CA SER A 55 6.11 2.25 -8.25
C SER A 55 4.94 1.53 -7.63
N LEU A 56 3.76 1.70 -8.23
CA LEU A 56 2.67 0.76 -8.12
C LEU A 56 2.95 -0.43 -9.03
N MET A 57 2.91 -1.63 -8.49
CA MET A 57 3.05 -2.87 -9.25
C MET A 57 1.68 -3.48 -9.57
N LEU A 58 1.56 -4.03 -10.76
CA LEU A 58 0.40 -4.81 -11.16
C LEU A 58 0.70 -6.31 -11.01
N ASP A 59 -0.33 -7.13 -10.89
CA ASP A 59 -0.23 -8.57 -10.98
C ASP A 59 -0.02 -9.03 -12.44
N PHE A 60 0.13 -10.31 -12.65
CA PHE A 60 0.34 -10.91 -13.97
C PHE A 60 -0.89 -10.74 -14.89
N GLU A 61 -2.10 -10.55 -14.34
CA GLU A 61 -3.33 -10.27 -15.08
C GLU A 61 -3.52 -8.79 -15.40
N GLY A 62 -2.76 -7.90 -14.75
CA GLY A 62 -2.83 -6.45 -14.94
C GLY A 62 -3.68 -5.72 -13.91
N ASN A 63 -4.13 -6.39 -12.84
CA ASN A 63 -4.78 -5.72 -11.73
C ASN A 63 -3.74 -5.12 -10.78
N VAL A 64 -4.16 -4.16 -9.98
CA VAL A 64 -3.34 -3.58 -8.92
C VAL A 64 -2.93 -4.68 -7.93
N ALA A 65 -1.65 -4.77 -7.62
CA ALA A 65 -1.10 -5.69 -6.65
C ALA A 65 -0.66 -4.96 -5.36
N GLU A 66 0.47 -4.32 -5.40
CA GLU A 66 1.08 -3.66 -4.23
C GLU A 66 2.05 -2.55 -4.67
N GLY A 67 2.64 -1.80 -3.73
CA GLY A 67 3.85 -1.02 -4.01
C GLY A 67 5.08 -1.91 -4.12
N THR A 68 6.24 -1.35 -4.42
CA THR A 68 7.48 -2.15 -4.53
C THR A 68 7.96 -2.74 -3.21
N SER A 69 7.51 -2.21 -2.08
CA SER A 69 7.96 -2.62 -0.73
C SER A 69 6.83 -2.73 0.30
N ALA A 70 5.58 -2.46 -0.08
CA ALA A 70 4.46 -2.34 0.84
C ALA A 70 3.12 -2.65 0.16
N ASN A 71 2.16 -3.20 0.92
CA ASN A 71 0.80 -3.37 0.42
C ASN A 71 0.07 -2.04 0.30
N ILE A 72 -1.00 -2.00 -0.50
CA ILE A 72 -1.73 -0.78 -0.82
C ILE A 72 -3.20 -0.86 -0.43
N PHE A 73 -3.73 0.26 0.00
CA PHE A 73 -5.14 0.49 0.27
C PHE A 73 -5.63 1.74 -0.43
N PHE A 74 -6.85 1.70 -0.89
CA PHE A 74 -7.58 2.83 -1.42
C PHE A 74 -8.80 3.11 -0.56
N LYS A 75 -9.19 4.38 -0.47
CA LYS A 75 -10.42 4.82 0.21
C LYS A 75 -11.35 5.42 -0.84
N ASP A 76 -12.58 4.99 -0.84
CA ASP A 76 -13.62 5.53 -1.70
C ASP A 76 -14.38 6.71 -1.05
N LYS A 77 -15.33 7.27 -1.80
CA LYS A 77 -16.16 8.40 -1.34
C LYS A 77 -17.07 8.05 -0.17
N ASN A 78 -17.36 6.78 0.06
CA ASN A 78 -18.19 6.29 1.17
C ASN A 78 -17.38 6.04 2.44
N ASN A 79 -16.08 6.37 2.45
CA ASN A 79 -15.13 6.04 3.51
C ASN A 79 -14.91 4.52 3.69
N GLU A 80 -15.21 3.70 2.70
CA GLU A 80 -14.89 2.28 2.68
C GLU A 80 -13.47 2.08 2.13
N LEU A 81 -12.79 1.05 2.63
CA LEU A 81 -11.43 0.72 2.19
C LEU A 81 -11.46 -0.42 1.17
N HIS A 82 -10.59 -0.32 0.19
CA HIS A 82 -10.37 -1.34 -0.83
C HIS A 82 -8.89 -1.71 -0.85
N THR A 83 -8.59 -3.00 -0.86
CA THR A 83 -7.21 -3.50 -0.97
C THR A 83 -7.18 -4.71 -1.87
N PRO A 84 -6.14 -4.86 -2.71
CA PRO A 84 -6.03 -6.02 -3.58
C PRO A 84 -6.01 -7.34 -2.80
N THR A 85 -6.65 -8.38 -3.37
CA THR A 85 -6.54 -9.75 -2.84
C THR A 85 -5.11 -10.25 -3.00
N PRO A 86 -4.45 -10.73 -1.92
CA PRO A 86 -3.05 -11.14 -1.97
C PRO A 86 -2.90 -12.55 -2.55
N ASP A 87 -3.05 -12.70 -3.86
CA ASP A 87 -2.98 -13.96 -4.61
C ASP A 87 -1.72 -14.08 -5.49
N SER A 88 -0.94 -12.99 -5.62
CA SER A 88 0.32 -12.94 -6.38
C SER A 88 1.41 -12.13 -5.67
N PHE A 89 1.16 -11.70 -4.45
CA PHE A 89 2.07 -10.90 -3.62
C PHE A 89 1.83 -11.19 -2.14
N LEU A 90 2.76 -10.76 -1.30
CA LEU A 90 2.76 -11.10 0.12
C LEU A 90 1.58 -10.46 0.87
N ASN A 91 0.82 -11.27 1.61
CA ASN A 91 -0.17 -10.78 2.56
C ASN A 91 0.52 -10.26 3.83
N GLY A 92 0.91 -9.00 3.81
CA GLY A 92 1.71 -8.37 4.87
C GLY A 92 1.02 -8.37 6.23
N ILE A 93 1.78 -8.58 7.31
CA ILE A 93 1.27 -8.55 8.70
C ILE A 93 0.66 -7.18 9.01
N THR A 94 1.30 -6.09 8.57
CA THR A 94 0.76 -4.73 8.73
C THR A 94 -0.56 -4.55 7.98
N ARG A 95 -0.69 -5.11 6.77
CA ARG A 95 -1.94 -5.11 6.02
C ARG A 95 -3.06 -5.77 6.80
N GLN A 96 -2.81 -6.97 7.34
CA GLN A 96 -3.79 -7.71 8.14
C GLN A 96 -4.20 -6.94 9.40
N ALA A 97 -3.23 -6.37 10.13
CA ALA A 97 -3.49 -5.55 11.31
C ALA A 97 -4.34 -4.31 10.98
N VAL A 98 -4.11 -3.67 9.83
CA VAL A 98 -4.90 -2.52 9.38
C VAL A 98 -6.33 -2.93 9.02
N ILE A 99 -6.54 -4.10 8.40
CA ILE A 99 -7.88 -4.64 8.14
C ILE A 99 -8.65 -4.83 9.45
N GLU A 100 -8.05 -5.49 10.44
CA GLU A 100 -8.68 -5.70 11.74
C GLU A 100 -8.95 -4.38 12.50
N LEU A 101 -8.01 -3.45 12.43
CA LEU A 101 -8.18 -2.12 13.01
C LEU A 101 -9.34 -1.35 12.35
N ALA A 102 -9.45 -1.40 11.02
CA ALA A 102 -10.55 -0.78 10.29
C ALA A 102 -11.91 -1.40 10.68
N LYS A 103 -11.99 -2.73 10.75
CA LYS A 103 -13.18 -3.45 11.22
C LYS A 103 -13.59 -3.02 12.64
N SER A 104 -12.62 -2.90 13.55
CA SER A 104 -12.91 -2.46 14.95
C SER A 104 -13.46 -1.03 15.03
N LYS A 105 -13.25 -0.24 14.00
CA LYS A 105 -13.77 1.13 13.85
C LYS A 105 -15.04 1.21 12.98
N ASN A 106 -15.64 0.06 12.64
CA ASN A 106 -16.79 -0.03 11.73
C ASN A 106 -16.51 0.54 10.33
N ILE A 107 -15.26 0.53 9.90
CA ILE A 107 -14.87 0.87 8.53
C ILE A 107 -14.90 -0.42 7.71
N LYS A 108 -15.73 -0.44 6.68
CA LYS A 108 -15.86 -1.59 5.79
C LYS A 108 -14.61 -1.73 4.91
N VAL A 109 -14.11 -2.96 4.77
CA VAL A 109 -12.94 -3.29 3.98
C VAL A 109 -13.30 -4.31 2.91
N HIS A 110 -12.97 -4.00 1.67
CA HIS A 110 -13.18 -4.86 0.51
C HIS A 110 -11.82 -5.41 0.04
N GLU A 111 -11.62 -6.70 0.23
CA GLU A 111 -10.50 -7.41 -0.36
C GLU A 111 -10.93 -7.94 -1.73
N ARG A 112 -10.43 -7.35 -2.82
CA ARG A 112 -10.87 -7.66 -4.18
C ARG A 112 -9.82 -7.34 -5.23
N LYS A 113 -9.98 -7.84 -6.45
CA LYS A 113 -9.23 -7.34 -7.60
C LYS A 113 -9.62 -5.89 -7.90
N ILE A 114 -8.64 -5.06 -8.23
CA ILE A 114 -8.78 -3.63 -8.53
C ILE A 114 -8.12 -3.38 -9.88
N SER A 115 -8.89 -2.92 -10.87
CA SER A 115 -8.34 -2.50 -12.15
C SER A 115 -7.59 -1.17 -12.01
N PRO A 116 -6.47 -0.94 -12.73
CA PRO A 116 -5.85 0.38 -12.83
C PRO A 116 -6.83 1.48 -13.29
N ASP A 117 -7.82 1.14 -14.09
CA ASP A 117 -8.86 2.08 -14.56
C ASP A 117 -9.76 2.60 -13.44
N GLU A 118 -9.79 1.90 -12.30
CA GLU A 118 -10.55 2.31 -11.12
C GLU A 118 -9.82 3.34 -10.25
N LEU A 119 -8.52 3.58 -10.48
CA LEU A 119 -7.70 4.45 -9.62
C LEU A 119 -8.30 5.85 -9.44
N GLY A 120 -8.95 6.37 -10.47
CA GLY A 120 -9.64 7.67 -10.41
C GLY A 120 -10.95 7.69 -9.61
N ASN A 121 -11.48 6.53 -9.21
CA ASN A 121 -12.71 6.43 -8.42
C ASN A 121 -12.47 6.59 -6.92
N PHE A 122 -11.21 6.48 -6.49
CA PHE A 122 -10.81 6.62 -5.09
C PHE A 122 -10.36 8.06 -4.79
N ASP A 123 -10.62 8.53 -3.60
CA ASP A 123 -10.21 9.85 -3.14
C ASP A 123 -9.10 9.83 -2.08
N GLY A 124 -8.75 8.65 -1.57
CA GLY A 124 -7.65 8.43 -0.65
C GLY A 124 -6.85 7.17 -0.98
N CYS A 125 -5.57 7.19 -0.67
CA CYS A 125 -4.66 6.06 -0.87
C CYS A 125 -3.57 6.04 0.19
N PHE A 126 -3.16 4.85 0.64
CA PHE A 126 -2.05 4.67 1.56
C PHE A 126 -1.38 3.31 1.40
N LEU A 127 -0.13 3.25 1.81
CA LEU A 127 0.65 2.01 1.88
C LEU A 127 0.71 1.47 3.30
N THR A 128 0.94 0.15 3.40
CA THR A 128 1.15 -0.53 4.69
C THR A 128 2.33 -1.47 4.63
N GLY A 129 3.20 -1.39 5.62
CA GLY A 129 4.38 -2.25 5.75
C GLY A 129 5.10 -2.01 7.07
N THR A 130 6.04 -2.88 7.46
CA THR A 130 6.76 -2.74 8.73
C THR A 130 7.51 -1.39 8.82
N ALA A 131 8.19 -0.98 7.76
CA ALA A 131 8.91 0.29 7.73
C ALA A 131 8.00 1.48 7.32
N ALA A 132 6.99 1.22 6.49
CA ALA A 132 6.04 2.24 6.03
C ALA A 132 4.96 2.53 7.07
N GLU A 133 4.71 1.58 8.00
CA GLU A 133 3.54 1.63 8.90
C GLU A 133 2.25 1.90 8.09
N ILE A 134 1.63 3.07 8.27
CA ILE A 134 0.58 3.60 7.39
C ILE A 134 1.12 4.89 6.79
N THR A 135 1.47 4.86 5.51
CA THR A 135 2.03 6.01 4.78
C THR A 135 1.06 6.46 3.68
N PRO A 136 0.48 7.66 3.77
CA PRO A 136 -0.38 8.20 2.72
C PRO A 136 0.35 8.37 1.40
N VAL A 137 -0.40 8.22 0.31
CA VAL A 137 0.03 8.39 -1.08
C VAL A 137 -0.65 9.63 -1.64
N ALA A 138 0.10 10.55 -2.24
CA ALA A 138 -0.46 11.76 -2.85
C ALA A 138 -0.91 11.53 -4.28
N SER A 139 -0.15 10.76 -5.06
CA SER A 139 -0.52 10.46 -6.43
C SER A 139 -0.01 9.09 -6.89
N ILE A 140 -0.71 8.54 -7.87
CA ILE A 140 -0.28 7.39 -8.67
C ILE A 140 -0.54 7.78 -10.13
N ALA A 141 0.53 7.88 -10.93
CA ALA A 141 0.47 8.45 -12.27
C ALA A 141 -0.28 9.81 -12.24
N ASP A 142 -1.33 9.96 -13.03
CA ASP A 142 -2.13 11.21 -13.12
C ASP A 142 -3.22 11.32 -12.03
N HIS A 143 -3.43 10.27 -11.21
CA HIS A 143 -4.45 10.23 -10.17
C HIS A 143 -3.94 10.83 -8.86
N LYS A 144 -4.66 11.83 -8.33
CA LYS A 144 -4.33 12.50 -7.06
C LYS A 144 -5.25 12.06 -5.95
N TYR A 145 -4.68 11.85 -4.76
CA TYR A 145 -5.38 11.39 -3.56
C TYR A 145 -5.27 12.42 -2.44
N LYS A 146 -6.32 12.48 -1.63
CA LYS A 146 -6.38 13.36 -0.46
C LYS A 146 -5.95 12.61 0.79
N ILE A 147 -5.21 13.28 1.65
CA ILE A 147 -5.03 12.84 3.01
C ILE A 147 -6.30 13.19 3.78
N CYS A 148 -6.99 12.21 4.32
CA CYS A 148 -8.27 12.39 4.99
C CYS A 148 -8.26 11.84 6.41
N ASP A 149 -9.26 12.24 7.20
CA ASP A 149 -9.39 11.87 8.62
C ASP A 149 -9.41 10.36 8.85
N VAL A 150 -9.96 9.58 7.92
CA VAL A 150 -9.98 8.11 7.99
C VAL A 150 -8.56 7.55 7.98
N ILE A 151 -7.72 8.01 7.04
CA ILE A 151 -6.32 7.57 6.92
C ILE A 151 -5.51 8.02 8.14
N LEU A 152 -5.67 9.27 8.55
CA LEU A 152 -5.01 9.82 9.74
C LEU A 152 -5.43 9.10 11.02
N GLY A 153 -6.72 8.82 11.17
CA GLY A 153 -7.26 8.09 12.29
C GLY A 153 -6.75 6.65 12.38
N LEU A 154 -6.63 5.96 11.24
CA LEU A 154 -6.03 4.63 11.16
C LEU A 154 -4.54 4.67 11.50
N SER A 155 -3.79 5.64 10.95
CA SER A 155 -2.36 5.81 11.23
C SER A 155 -2.11 6.04 12.72
N LYS A 156 -2.86 6.95 13.37
CA LYS A 156 -2.75 7.20 14.81
C LYS A 156 -3.08 5.96 15.65
N SER A 157 -4.12 5.22 15.26
CA SER A 157 -4.53 4.03 16.02
C SER A 157 -3.54 2.89 15.83
N PHE A 158 -2.95 2.75 14.64
CA PHE A 158 -1.90 1.77 14.39
C PHE A 158 -0.65 2.10 15.20
N ASP A 159 -0.24 3.37 15.25
CA ASP A 159 0.87 3.86 16.07
C ASP A 159 0.66 3.50 17.56
N GLN A 160 -0.53 3.72 18.08
CA GLN A 160 -0.88 3.33 19.44
C GLN A 160 -0.79 1.81 19.64
N LEU A 161 -1.28 1.02 18.68
CA LEU A 161 -1.26 -0.44 18.76
C LEU A 161 0.17 -1.01 18.83
N VAL A 162 1.08 -0.51 17.98
CA VAL A 162 2.46 -1.05 17.89
C VAL A 162 3.39 -0.51 18.97
N ARG A 163 3.08 0.66 19.56
CA ARG A 163 3.88 1.29 20.61
C ARG A 163 3.31 1.12 22.00
N GLN A 164 2.20 0.39 22.18
CA GLN A 164 1.72 0.04 23.53
C GLN A 164 2.80 -0.76 24.25
N LYS A 165 3.38 -0.18 25.32
CA LYS A 165 4.18 -0.95 26.27
C LYS A 165 3.24 -1.99 26.88
N LYS A 166 3.53 -3.30 26.70
CA LYS A 166 2.91 -4.32 27.53
C LYS A 166 3.16 -3.90 28.96
N ALA A 167 2.08 -3.68 29.73
CA ALA A 167 2.20 -3.57 31.18
C ALA A 167 2.85 -4.86 31.66
N ALA A 168 4.01 -4.74 32.28
CA ALA A 168 4.78 -5.84 32.84
C ALA A 168 4.04 -6.43 34.03
#